data_cf75f57e5da185556fa8702753213e72
#
_entry.id   cf75f57e5da185556fa8702753213e72
#
_cell.length_a   1.000
_cell.length_b   1.000
_cell.length_c   1.000
_cell.angle_alpha   90.00
_cell.angle_beta   90.00
_cell.angle_gamma   90.00
#
_symmetry.space_group_name_H-M   'P 1'
#
loop_
_entity.id
_entity.type
_entity.pdbx_description
1 polymer ?
#
loop_
_entity_poly.entity_id
_entity_poly.type
_entity_poly.pdbx_seq_one_letter_code
_entity_poly.pdbx_strand_id
1 'polypeptide(L)'
;MKLLLEIPLNRLSFGNVSYNFLRELYKLNVEIGIFPTGDVDLSAFDVSEELKKYIETGINRRWDFLKAEIPCLRLWHLNGSENRKTKDQHLFTFYECNQPTKTEMALCSHQDTTFFSSTEAKKHFDSKGATNTKAIPLGLDEDFYPTKKDYLTDVIHFGLMGKYENRKHTQKIIK
;
A
#
# COMPACT_ATOMS: atom_id res chain seq x y z
N MET A 1 20.68 4.91 -0.24
CA MET A 1 19.86 3.91 -0.97
C MET A 1 18.99 4.66 -1.96
N LYS A 2 18.76 4.10 -3.15
CA LYS A 2 17.87 4.68 -4.18
C LYS A 2 16.71 3.73 -4.45
N LEU A 3 15.51 4.27 -4.66
CA LEU A 3 14.30 3.49 -4.91
C LEU A 3 13.40 4.22 -5.91
N LEU A 4 12.95 3.50 -6.94
CA LEU A 4 11.90 3.98 -7.82
C LEU A 4 10.56 3.50 -7.28
N LEU A 5 9.58 4.39 -7.23
CA LEU A 5 8.26 4.11 -6.70
C LEU A 5 7.20 4.30 -7.81
N GLU A 6 6.25 3.39 -7.88
CA GLU A 6 5.03 3.56 -8.66
C GLU A 6 3.84 3.41 -7.71
N ILE A 7 3.30 4.56 -7.28
CA ILE A 7 2.39 4.64 -6.13
C ILE A 7 1.29 5.66 -6.37
N PRO A 8 0.07 5.44 -5.87
CA PRO A 8 -0.95 6.49 -5.83
C PRO A 8 -0.64 7.51 -4.75
N LEU A 9 -0.94 8.78 -5.02
CA LEU A 9 -0.77 9.89 -4.10
C LEU A 9 -2.11 10.61 -3.92
N ASN A 10 -3.03 9.99 -3.19
CA ASN A 10 -4.38 10.50 -2.96
C ASN A 10 -4.95 9.99 -1.63
N ARG A 11 -6.14 10.49 -1.25
CA ARG A 11 -6.81 10.17 0.02
C ARG A 11 -7.41 8.76 0.12
N LEU A 12 -7.31 7.93 -0.91
CA LEU A 12 -7.84 6.56 -0.90
C LEU A 12 -6.88 5.60 -0.19
N SER A 13 -7.31 4.38 0.10
CA SER A 13 -6.58 3.42 0.95
C SER A 13 -5.11 3.21 0.53
N PHE A 14 -4.84 2.93 -0.75
CA PHE A 14 -3.48 2.81 -1.24
C PHE A 14 -2.69 4.12 -1.15
N GLY A 15 -3.34 5.25 -1.42
CA GLY A 15 -2.71 6.56 -1.30
C GLY A 15 -2.34 6.92 0.12
N ASN A 16 -3.17 6.54 1.11
CA ASN A 16 -2.84 6.70 2.53
C ASN A 16 -1.60 5.88 2.91
N VAL A 17 -1.51 4.63 2.44
CA VAL A 17 -0.33 3.80 2.68
C VAL A 17 0.90 4.39 1.98
N SER A 18 0.75 4.88 0.75
CA SER A 18 1.83 5.56 0.02
C SER A 18 2.36 6.77 0.77
N TYR A 19 1.46 7.61 1.30
CA TYR A 19 1.84 8.79 2.07
C TYR A 19 2.67 8.42 3.32
N ASN A 20 2.20 7.46 4.11
CA ASN A 20 2.92 7.00 5.28
C ASN A 20 4.26 6.36 4.93
N PHE A 21 4.31 5.59 3.85
CA PHE A 21 5.55 5.01 3.35
C PHE A 21 6.57 6.08 2.93
N LEU A 22 6.14 7.12 2.21
CA LEU A 22 7.00 8.24 1.84
C LEU A 22 7.53 9.00 3.05
N ARG A 23 6.70 9.18 4.08
CA ARG A 23 7.10 9.81 5.34
C ARG A 23 8.25 9.04 6.01
N GLU A 24 8.17 7.71 6.05
CA GLU A 24 9.23 6.89 6.62
C GLU A 24 10.49 6.85 5.73
N LEU A 25 10.34 6.79 4.40
CA LEU A 25 11.48 6.89 3.49
C LEU A 25 12.22 8.23 3.61
N TYR A 26 11.48 9.31 3.83
CA TYR A 26 12.06 10.64 4.10
C TYR A 26 12.89 10.63 5.39
N LYS A 27 12.36 10.09 6.50
CA LYS A 27 13.08 9.94 7.77
C LYS A 27 14.36 9.10 7.61
N LEU A 28 14.33 8.09 6.76
CA LEU A 28 15.46 7.21 6.46
C LEU A 28 16.45 7.79 5.42
N ASN A 29 16.23 9.02 4.94
CA ASN A 29 17.05 9.67 3.91
C ASN A 29 17.24 8.82 2.64
N VAL A 30 16.20 8.14 2.19
CA VAL A 30 16.20 7.36 0.94
C VAL A 30 16.00 8.31 -0.24
N GLU A 31 16.84 8.24 -1.26
CA GLU A 31 16.61 8.95 -2.51
C GLU A 31 15.52 8.23 -3.32
N ILE A 32 14.51 8.97 -3.76
CA ILE A 32 13.37 8.40 -4.49
C ILE A 32 13.17 9.02 -5.87
N GLY A 33 12.67 8.19 -6.81
CA GLY A 33 11.96 8.60 -8.01
C GLY A 33 10.51 8.18 -7.88
N ILE A 34 9.53 9.00 -8.28
CA ILE A 34 8.11 8.66 -8.13
C ILE A 34 7.37 8.76 -9.47
N PHE A 35 6.77 7.67 -9.90
CA PHE A 35 5.70 7.65 -10.89
C PHE A 35 4.35 7.63 -10.17
N PRO A 36 3.61 8.74 -10.11
CA PRO A 36 2.28 8.73 -9.53
C PRO A 36 1.34 7.84 -10.36
N THR A 37 0.54 7.03 -9.66
CA THR A 37 -0.56 6.27 -10.26
C THR A 37 -1.85 7.09 -10.14
N GLY A 38 -2.29 7.69 -11.23
CA GLY A 38 -3.41 8.64 -11.27
C GLY A 38 -3.03 10.04 -10.81
N ASP A 39 -4.03 10.83 -10.48
CA ASP A 39 -3.85 12.22 -10.05
C ASP A 39 -3.23 12.32 -8.66
N VAL A 40 -2.41 13.36 -8.47
CA VAL A 40 -1.78 13.66 -7.17
C VAL A 40 -2.69 14.59 -6.38
N ASP A 41 -3.20 14.11 -5.26
CA ASP A 41 -4.00 14.89 -4.31
C ASP A 41 -3.57 14.57 -2.88
N LEU A 42 -2.79 15.45 -2.29
CA LEU A 42 -2.29 15.35 -0.91
C LEU A 42 -3.11 16.20 0.08
N SER A 43 -4.21 16.82 -0.36
CA SER A 43 -5.00 17.75 0.46
C SER A 43 -5.61 17.15 1.72
N ALA A 44 -5.71 15.82 1.79
CA ALA A 44 -6.24 15.11 2.96
C ALA A 44 -5.18 14.81 4.04
N PHE A 45 -3.91 15.16 3.79
CA PHE A 45 -2.79 14.87 4.69
C PHE A 45 -2.18 16.16 5.22
N ASP A 46 -1.71 16.13 6.44
CA ASP A 46 -0.87 17.20 7.01
C ASP A 46 0.57 17.00 6.53
N VAL A 47 0.90 17.61 5.39
CA VAL A 47 2.19 17.45 4.71
C VAL A 47 3.09 18.64 5.04
N SER A 48 4.21 18.41 5.73
CA SER A 48 5.21 19.46 5.94
C SER A 48 5.82 19.93 4.60
N GLU A 49 6.29 21.16 4.54
CA GLU A 49 6.91 21.72 3.31
C GLU A 49 8.16 20.91 2.88
N GLU A 50 8.92 20.35 3.84
CA GLU A 50 10.07 19.50 3.55
C GLU A 50 9.65 18.18 2.90
N LEU A 51 8.61 17.52 3.43
CA LEU A 51 8.09 16.28 2.85
C LEU A 51 7.48 16.53 1.48
N LYS A 52 6.78 17.64 1.30
CA LYS A 52 6.24 18.06 0.01
C LYS A 52 7.35 18.24 -1.03
N LYS A 53 8.41 18.98 -0.67
CA LYS A 53 9.58 19.15 -1.52
C LYS A 53 10.28 17.83 -1.85
N TYR A 54 10.35 16.91 -0.90
CA TYR A 54 10.89 15.57 -1.11
C TYR A 54 10.07 14.78 -2.15
N ILE A 55 8.74 14.81 -2.05
CA ILE A 55 7.82 14.17 -3.01
C ILE A 55 7.95 14.80 -4.40
N GLU A 56 7.92 16.13 -4.50
CA GLU A 56 8.08 16.86 -5.77
C GLU A 56 9.44 16.54 -6.43
N THR A 57 10.51 16.51 -5.64
CA THR A 57 11.84 16.12 -6.11
C THR A 57 11.83 14.68 -6.64
N GLY A 58 11.18 13.76 -5.96
CA GLY A 58 11.01 12.37 -6.40
C GLY A 58 10.26 12.27 -7.74
N ILE A 59 9.17 13.03 -7.90
CA ILE A 59 8.41 13.08 -9.15
C ILE A 59 9.29 13.61 -10.30
N ASN A 60 10.07 14.64 -10.06
CA ASN A 60 10.94 15.23 -11.08
C ASN A 60 12.08 14.30 -11.51
N ARG A 61 12.63 13.50 -10.60
CA ARG A 61 13.74 12.56 -10.84
C ARG A 61 13.31 11.21 -11.43
N ARG A 62 12.04 10.93 -11.60
CA ARG A 62 11.53 9.61 -12.00
C ARG A 62 12.15 9.05 -13.27
N TRP A 63 12.39 9.90 -14.27
CA TRP A 63 12.96 9.47 -15.55
C TRP A 63 14.46 9.14 -15.45
N ASP A 64 15.21 9.85 -14.60
CA ASP A 64 16.63 9.55 -14.37
C ASP A 64 16.78 8.22 -13.62
N PHE A 65 15.91 7.96 -12.65
CA PHE A 65 15.85 6.70 -11.90
C PHE A 65 15.46 5.53 -12.81
N LEU A 66 14.50 5.75 -13.72
CA LEU A 66 14.12 4.75 -14.70
C LEU A 66 15.29 4.40 -15.64
N LYS A 67 15.98 5.40 -16.19
CA LYS A 67 17.15 5.21 -17.06
C LYS A 67 18.30 4.52 -16.34
N ALA A 68 18.47 4.75 -15.06
CA ALA A 68 19.49 4.13 -14.23
C ALA A 68 19.10 2.73 -13.74
N GLU A 69 17.96 2.18 -14.18
CA GLU A 69 17.46 0.85 -13.81
C GLU A 69 17.38 0.66 -12.27
N ILE A 70 17.04 1.72 -11.53
CA ILE A 70 16.88 1.65 -10.07
C ILE A 70 15.75 0.68 -9.73
N PRO A 71 15.91 -0.20 -8.71
CA PRO A 71 14.84 -1.11 -8.28
C PRO A 71 13.51 -0.40 -8.07
N CYS A 72 12.43 -0.96 -8.61
CA CYS A 72 11.09 -0.36 -8.56
C CYS A 72 10.19 -1.11 -7.58
N LEU A 73 9.56 -0.37 -6.70
CA LEU A 73 8.46 -0.86 -5.88
C LEU A 73 7.14 -0.23 -6.34
N ARG A 74 6.22 -1.07 -6.78
CA ARG A 74 4.85 -0.68 -7.08
C ARG A 74 3.96 -0.95 -5.87
N LEU A 75 3.13 0.00 -5.51
CA LEU A 75 2.06 -0.17 -4.53
C LEU A 75 0.72 -0.09 -5.26
N TRP A 76 0.16 -1.24 -5.60
CA TRP A 76 -1.08 -1.33 -6.38
C TRP A 76 -1.75 -2.70 -6.24
N HIS A 77 -2.91 -2.87 -6.88
CA HIS A 77 -3.53 -4.17 -7.05
C HIS A 77 -2.69 -5.08 -7.95
N LEU A 78 -2.85 -6.40 -7.81
CA LEU A 78 -2.30 -7.37 -8.76
C LEU A 78 -2.78 -7.06 -10.18
N ASN A 79 -4.09 -6.91 -10.37
CA ASN A 79 -4.65 -6.44 -11.62
C ASN A 79 -4.22 -4.98 -11.85
N GLY A 80 -3.59 -4.70 -12.98
CA GLY A 80 -2.95 -3.41 -13.29
C GLY A 80 -1.45 -3.40 -12.98
N SER A 81 -0.84 -4.55 -12.63
CA SER A 81 0.60 -4.69 -12.42
C SER A 81 1.31 -5.50 -13.52
N GLU A 82 0.71 -5.56 -14.71
CA GLU A 82 1.18 -6.32 -15.85
C GLU A 82 2.51 -5.81 -16.42
N ASN A 83 2.70 -4.49 -16.36
CA ASN A 83 3.88 -3.84 -16.93
C ASN A 83 4.96 -3.63 -15.90
N ARG A 84 6.18 -4.03 -16.25
CA ARG A 84 7.39 -3.72 -15.46
C ARG A 84 7.98 -2.39 -15.90
N LYS A 85 8.46 -1.60 -14.94
CA LYS A 85 9.21 -0.38 -15.23
C LYS A 85 10.70 -0.63 -15.31
N THR A 86 11.22 -1.51 -14.46
CA THR A 86 12.64 -1.85 -14.38
C THR A 86 12.83 -3.37 -14.32
N LYS A 87 14.08 -3.83 -14.52
CA LYS A 87 14.42 -5.25 -14.44
C LYS A 87 14.20 -5.81 -13.03
N ASP A 88 14.47 -4.99 -12.00
CA ASP A 88 14.25 -5.35 -10.61
C ASP A 88 12.97 -4.66 -10.14
N GLN A 89 11.86 -5.40 -10.17
CA GLN A 89 10.53 -4.86 -9.86
C GLN A 89 9.78 -5.68 -8.83
N HIS A 90 9.32 -4.99 -7.81
CA HIS A 90 8.55 -5.54 -6.71
C HIS A 90 7.14 -4.95 -6.68
N LEU A 91 6.20 -5.73 -6.16
CA LEU A 91 4.82 -5.32 -5.93
C LEU A 91 4.49 -5.42 -4.44
N PHE A 92 3.94 -4.37 -3.86
CA PHE A 92 3.25 -4.43 -2.58
C PHE A 92 1.74 -4.30 -2.83
N THR A 93 0.96 -5.27 -2.33
CA THR A 93 -0.47 -5.35 -2.64
C THR A 93 -1.32 -5.77 -1.44
N PHE A 94 -2.60 -5.39 -1.50
CA PHE A 94 -3.66 -5.88 -0.62
C PHE A 94 -4.49 -6.91 -1.39
N TYR A 95 -4.58 -8.10 -0.86
CA TYR A 95 -5.38 -9.17 -1.44
C TYR A 95 -6.44 -9.62 -0.44
N GLU A 96 -7.70 -9.45 -0.80
CA GLU A 96 -8.84 -9.67 0.10
C GLU A 96 -9.61 -10.97 -0.23
N CYS A 97 -9.16 -11.74 -1.24
CA CYS A 97 -9.80 -12.99 -1.64
C CYS A 97 -9.03 -14.21 -1.10
N ASN A 98 -9.69 -15.35 -1.10
CA ASN A 98 -9.10 -16.61 -0.61
C ASN A 98 -8.66 -17.58 -1.72
N GLN A 99 -8.97 -17.26 -2.98
CA GLN A 99 -8.62 -18.12 -4.11
C GLN A 99 -8.04 -17.30 -5.27
N PRO A 100 -6.72 -17.22 -5.36
CA PRO A 100 -6.07 -16.57 -6.50
C PRO A 100 -6.45 -17.25 -7.82
N THR A 101 -6.82 -16.44 -8.79
CA THR A 101 -7.06 -16.87 -10.18
C THR A 101 -5.74 -17.18 -10.88
N LYS A 102 -5.81 -17.85 -12.03
CA LYS A 102 -4.63 -18.11 -12.87
C LYS A 102 -3.94 -16.80 -13.31
N THR A 103 -4.73 -15.77 -13.63
CA THR A 103 -4.21 -14.46 -14.00
C THR A 103 -3.46 -13.80 -12.83
N GLU A 104 -4.04 -13.80 -11.64
CA GLU A 104 -3.39 -13.25 -10.44
C GLU A 104 -2.12 -14.00 -10.07
N MET A 105 -2.10 -15.33 -10.23
CA MET A 105 -0.89 -16.14 -10.06
C MET A 105 0.20 -15.75 -11.06
N ALA A 106 -0.17 -15.57 -12.34
CA ALA A 106 0.77 -15.13 -13.37
C ALA A 106 1.33 -13.73 -13.08
N LEU A 107 0.49 -12.79 -12.66
CA LEU A 107 0.89 -11.44 -12.29
C LEU A 107 1.80 -11.41 -11.05
N CYS A 108 1.51 -12.24 -10.06
CA CYS A 108 2.38 -12.44 -8.91
C CYS A 108 3.77 -12.97 -9.34
N SER A 109 3.79 -14.00 -10.18
CA SER A 109 5.04 -14.60 -10.67
C SER A 109 5.83 -13.69 -11.61
N HIS A 110 5.19 -12.68 -12.19
CA HIS A 110 5.84 -11.70 -13.06
C HIS A 110 6.70 -10.68 -12.30
N GLN A 111 6.49 -10.54 -10.99
CA GLN A 111 7.28 -9.67 -10.12
C GLN A 111 8.51 -10.43 -9.58
N ASP A 112 9.59 -9.74 -9.24
CA ASP A 112 10.73 -10.37 -8.54
C ASP A 112 10.36 -10.73 -7.10
N THR A 113 9.55 -9.89 -6.46
CA THR A 113 8.92 -10.21 -5.17
C THR A 113 7.54 -9.55 -5.10
N THR A 114 6.55 -10.31 -4.67
CA THR A 114 5.23 -9.79 -4.29
C THR A 114 5.09 -9.77 -2.77
N PHE A 115 4.94 -8.59 -2.23
CA PHE A 115 4.67 -8.37 -0.82
C PHE A 115 3.16 -8.27 -0.58
N PHE A 116 2.65 -9.09 0.30
CA PHE A 116 1.27 -9.03 0.76
C PHE A 116 1.19 -8.38 2.14
N SER A 117 0.19 -7.54 2.36
CA SER A 117 -0.07 -6.95 3.69
C SER A 117 -0.59 -7.95 4.73
N SER A 118 -0.87 -9.18 4.32
CA SER A 118 -1.46 -10.23 5.15
C SER A 118 -0.72 -11.56 4.96
N THR A 119 -0.45 -12.25 6.06
CA THR A 119 0.09 -13.60 6.05
C THR A 119 -0.86 -14.61 5.42
N GLU A 120 -2.17 -14.43 5.57
CA GLU A 120 -3.18 -15.29 4.95
C GLU A 120 -3.20 -15.12 3.43
N ALA A 121 -3.14 -13.89 2.93
CA ALA A 121 -3.02 -13.64 1.49
C ALA A 121 -1.78 -14.34 0.91
N LYS A 122 -0.62 -14.20 1.57
CA LYS A 122 0.60 -14.92 1.17
C LYS A 122 0.37 -16.43 1.12
N LYS A 123 -0.20 -17.03 2.16
CA LYS A 123 -0.47 -18.50 2.22
C LYS A 123 -1.34 -18.97 1.06
N HIS A 124 -2.34 -18.20 0.64
CA HIS A 124 -3.19 -18.55 -0.50
C HIS A 124 -2.39 -18.64 -1.81
N PHE A 125 -1.45 -17.72 -2.03
CA PHE A 125 -0.57 -17.76 -3.22
C PHE A 125 0.45 -18.89 -3.13
N ASP A 126 1.10 -19.08 -1.99
CA ASP A 126 2.07 -20.16 -1.76
C ASP A 126 1.43 -21.53 -1.96
N SER A 127 0.21 -21.75 -1.46
CA SER A 127 -0.53 -23.02 -1.63
C SER A 127 -0.83 -23.36 -3.10
N LYS A 128 -0.78 -22.36 -3.99
CA LYS A 128 -0.93 -22.52 -5.44
C LYS A 128 0.39 -22.49 -6.21
N GLY A 129 1.52 -22.53 -5.48
CA GLY A 129 2.86 -22.67 -6.07
C GLY A 129 3.61 -21.35 -6.31
N ALA A 130 3.17 -20.21 -5.78
CA ALA A 130 3.99 -19.01 -5.82
C ALA A 130 5.21 -19.15 -4.91
N THR A 131 6.39 -18.74 -5.40
CA THR A 131 7.67 -18.88 -4.69
C THR A 131 8.34 -17.55 -4.35
N ASN A 132 7.83 -16.45 -4.91
CA ASN A 132 8.38 -15.11 -4.81
C ASN A 132 7.54 -14.20 -3.89
N THR A 133 6.86 -14.76 -2.90
CA THR A 133 5.95 -14.04 -2.03
C THR A 133 6.57 -13.75 -0.66
N LYS A 134 6.22 -12.59 -0.10
CA LYS A 134 6.55 -12.21 1.28
C LYS A 134 5.32 -11.57 1.93
N ALA A 135 5.22 -11.66 3.25
CA ALA A 135 4.21 -10.94 4.01
C ALA A 135 4.87 -9.83 4.83
N ILE A 136 4.36 -8.60 4.66
CA ILE A 136 4.74 -7.45 5.46
C ILE A 136 3.45 -6.77 5.91
N PRO A 137 3.03 -6.96 7.17
CA PRO A 137 1.83 -6.30 7.68
C PRO A 137 2.03 -4.78 7.70
N LEU A 138 0.92 -4.06 7.57
CA LEU A 138 0.93 -2.61 7.74
C LEU A 138 1.26 -2.26 9.19
N GLY A 139 2.03 -1.18 9.36
CA GLY A 139 2.28 -0.57 10.67
C GLY A 139 1.09 0.24 11.17
N LEU A 140 1.19 0.68 12.39
CA LEU A 140 0.32 1.68 13.01
C LEU A 140 1.06 3.00 13.09
N ASP A 141 0.31 4.09 12.97
CA ASP A 141 0.82 5.43 13.21
C ASP A 141 1.14 5.62 14.70
N GLU A 142 2.15 6.41 15.02
CA GLU A 142 2.54 6.73 16.39
C GLU A 142 1.41 7.40 17.19
N ASP A 143 0.48 8.05 16.48
CA ASP A 143 -0.72 8.66 17.06
C ASP A 143 -1.77 7.65 17.56
N PHE A 144 -1.66 6.38 17.14
CA PHE A 144 -2.52 5.29 17.60
C PHE A 144 -1.89 4.57 18.80
N TYR A 145 -2.16 5.08 19.99
CA TYR A 145 -1.71 4.46 21.23
C TYR A 145 -2.90 4.04 22.11
N PRO A 146 -2.73 2.99 22.93
CA PRO A 146 -3.79 2.56 23.84
C PRO A 146 -4.14 3.69 24.83
N THR A 147 -5.38 4.13 24.82
CA THR A 147 -5.90 5.01 25.85
C THR A 147 -6.55 4.20 26.96
N LYS A 148 -6.36 4.64 28.22
CA LYS A 148 -7.09 4.05 29.33
C LYS A 148 -8.58 4.32 29.12
N LYS A 149 -9.38 3.26 29.05
CA LYS A 149 -10.83 3.34 28.88
C LYS A 149 -11.49 3.20 30.24
N ASP A 150 -12.19 4.24 30.65
CA ASP A 150 -13.10 4.15 31.79
C ASP A 150 -14.48 3.76 31.23
N TYR A 151 -14.89 2.53 31.47
CA TYR A 151 -16.23 2.06 31.15
C TYR A 151 -17.17 2.52 32.27
N LEU A 152 -17.76 3.71 32.10
CA LEU A 152 -18.60 4.34 33.12
C LEU A 152 -20.08 3.97 33.03
N THR A 153 -20.47 3.04 32.13
CA THR A 153 -21.88 2.75 31.90
C THR A 153 -22.11 1.24 31.83
N ASP A 154 -23.27 0.81 32.33
CA ASP A 154 -23.80 -0.56 32.19
C ASP A 154 -24.29 -0.87 30.76
N VAL A 155 -24.10 0.06 29.83
CA VAL A 155 -24.51 -0.05 28.43
C VAL A 155 -23.32 -0.32 27.54
N ILE A 156 -23.38 -1.40 26.77
CA ILE A 156 -22.38 -1.72 25.75
C ILE A 156 -22.72 -0.97 24.48
N HIS A 157 -21.79 -0.13 24.01
CA HIS A 157 -21.92 0.59 22.75
C HIS A 157 -21.17 -0.13 21.63
N PHE A 158 -21.91 -0.55 20.60
CA PHE A 158 -21.34 -1.10 19.38
C PHE A 158 -21.20 -0.02 18.32
N GLY A 159 -19.97 0.23 17.86
CA GLY A 159 -19.69 1.14 16.75
C GLY A 159 -19.61 0.39 15.42
N LEU A 160 -20.28 0.89 14.39
CA LEU A 160 -20.15 0.40 13.02
C LEU A 160 -19.56 1.51 12.18
N MET A 161 -18.42 1.21 11.54
CA MET A 161 -17.71 2.15 10.69
C MET A 161 -17.37 1.52 9.34
N GLY A 162 -17.61 2.24 8.25
CA GLY A 162 -17.30 1.79 6.89
C GLY A 162 -18.29 2.31 5.85
N LYS A 163 -17.99 2.03 4.58
CA LYS A 163 -18.93 2.32 3.49
C LYS A 163 -20.15 1.41 3.58
N TYR A 164 -21.30 1.95 3.17
CA TYR A 164 -22.57 1.22 3.10
C TYR A 164 -22.58 0.32 1.85
N GLU A 165 -21.93 -0.84 1.94
CA GLU A 165 -21.74 -1.80 0.85
C GLU A 165 -22.24 -3.19 1.25
N ASN A 166 -22.78 -3.95 0.27
CA ASN A 166 -23.26 -5.32 0.51
C ASN A 166 -22.20 -6.25 1.12
N ARG A 167 -20.95 -6.15 0.67
CA ARG A 167 -19.83 -6.97 1.20
C ARG A 167 -19.48 -6.66 2.66
N LYS A 168 -19.81 -5.48 3.16
CA LYS A 168 -19.60 -5.05 4.56
C LYS A 168 -20.75 -5.51 5.48
N HIS A 169 -21.81 -6.08 4.91
CA HIS A 169 -22.99 -6.54 5.62
C HIS A 169 -23.67 -5.49 6.52
N THR A 170 -23.45 -4.20 6.27
CA THR A 170 -23.92 -3.09 7.10
C THR A 170 -25.43 -3.16 7.36
N GLN A 171 -26.24 -3.50 6.33
CA GLN A 171 -27.69 -3.68 6.47
C GLN A 171 -28.11 -4.83 7.40
N LYS A 172 -27.26 -5.88 7.50
CA LYS A 172 -27.54 -7.04 8.35
C LYS A 172 -27.21 -6.78 9.82
N ILE A 173 -26.28 -5.87 10.09
CA ILE A 173 -25.81 -5.54 11.44
C ILE A 173 -26.79 -4.60 12.14
N ILE A 174 -27.50 -3.75 11.37
CA ILE A 174 -28.46 -2.76 11.91
C ILE A 174 -29.85 -3.38 12.16
N LYS A 175 -30.12 -4.58 11.71
CA LYS A 175 -31.36 -5.31 11.98
C LYS A 175 -31.25 -6.07 13.30
#